data_eb68769b86a907721e7c1e7ac6f7433c
#
_entry.id   eb68769b86a907721e7c1e7ac6f7433c
#
_cell.length_a   1.000
_cell.length_b   1.000
_cell.length_c   1.000
_cell.angle_alpha   90.00
_cell.angle_beta   90.00
_cell.angle_gamma   90.00
#
_symmetry.space_group_name_H-M   'P 1'
#
loop_
_entity.id
_entity.type
_entity.pdbx_description
1 polymer ?
#
loop_
_entity_poly.entity_id
_entity_poly.type
_entity_poly.pdbx_seq_one_letter_code
_entity_poly.pdbx_strand_id
1 'polypeptide(L)'
;LLTASGGDVYDWTPTLGLLTPTTANTFAHPTDTTMYYVEVTDSNGCVNVDSVLITVNPLPVLTTGIDRQICIGDTTELIATGGDLYSWTPTAELATPANDSTLAWPTDTTNYIVEVTDSNTCVNFDSILVTVNPLPIIDAGPSVQICIGDTTELVALGGLSYVWSPTDSLSNPTNDSTYAWPTDTTEYFVQVTDTNGCISVDSVTV
;
A
#
# COMPACT_ATOMS: atom_id res chain seq x y z
N LEU A 1 12.04 34.29 -2.54
CA LEU A 1 12.53 35.56 -3.05
C LEU A 1 13.42 36.21 -2.00
N LEU A 2 14.66 36.56 -2.38
CA LEU A 2 15.57 37.42 -1.60
C LEU A 2 15.41 38.84 -2.11
N THR A 3 15.45 39.83 -1.19
CA THR A 3 15.28 41.24 -1.50
C THR A 3 16.30 42.06 -0.74
N ALA A 4 17.03 42.89 -1.44
CA ALA A 4 17.95 43.90 -0.88
C ALA A 4 17.54 45.29 -1.35
N SER A 5 17.93 46.31 -0.57
CA SER A 5 17.69 47.73 -0.91
C SER A 5 18.81 48.60 -0.37
N GLY A 6 18.87 49.86 -0.81
CA GLY A 6 19.79 50.85 -0.26
C GLY A 6 20.99 51.20 -1.12
N GLY A 7 21.03 50.74 -2.39
CA GLY A 7 22.06 51.10 -3.34
C GLY A 7 21.66 50.92 -4.78
N ASP A 8 22.63 51.06 -5.70
CA ASP A 8 22.43 50.98 -7.14
C ASP A 8 22.97 49.69 -7.77
N VAL A 9 23.98 49.06 -7.11
CA VAL A 9 24.60 47.82 -7.55
C VAL A 9 24.48 46.78 -6.45
N TYR A 10 24.12 45.56 -6.84
CA TYR A 10 23.91 44.42 -5.94
C TYR A 10 24.72 43.21 -6.43
N ASP A 11 25.36 42.53 -5.53
CA ASP A 11 26.09 41.29 -5.82
C ASP A 11 25.82 40.25 -4.72
N TRP A 12 25.12 39.20 -5.07
CA TRP A 12 24.76 38.12 -4.16
C TRP A 12 25.76 36.97 -4.28
N THR A 13 26.25 36.49 -3.14
CA THR A 13 27.17 35.35 -3.06
C THR A 13 26.74 34.36 -1.96
N PRO A 14 26.91 33.04 -2.14
CA PRO A 14 27.30 32.34 -3.38
C PRO A 14 26.24 32.50 -4.46
N THR A 15 26.61 32.37 -5.72
CA THR A 15 25.68 32.49 -6.86
C THR A 15 24.92 31.19 -7.14
N LEU A 16 25.36 30.06 -6.58
CA LEU A 16 24.71 28.77 -6.74
C LEU A 16 23.28 28.81 -6.19
N GLY A 17 22.33 28.38 -7.00
CA GLY A 17 20.91 28.38 -6.64
C GLY A 17 20.23 29.75 -6.77
N LEU A 18 20.89 30.80 -7.27
CA LEU A 18 20.30 32.10 -7.54
C LEU A 18 19.97 32.27 -9.02
N LEU A 19 18.81 32.87 -9.30
CA LEU A 19 18.39 33.14 -10.66
C LEU A 19 19.07 34.39 -11.26
N THR A 20 19.14 35.48 -10.49
CA THR A 20 19.73 36.79 -10.90
C THR A 20 20.57 37.35 -9.75
N PRO A 21 21.87 36.92 -9.62
CA PRO A 21 22.67 37.27 -8.45
C PRO A 21 23.13 38.75 -8.40
N THR A 22 22.96 39.49 -9.48
CA THR A 22 23.37 40.90 -9.58
C THR A 22 22.21 41.89 -9.51
N THR A 23 21.04 41.47 -9.09
CA THR A 23 19.85 42.34 -8.96
C THR A 23 19.39 42.48 -7.52
N ALA A 24 18.71 43.59 -7.18
CA ALA A 24 18.15 43.83 -5.86
C ALA A 24 17.25 42.72 -5.36
N ASN A 25 16.53 42.09 -6.28
CA ASN A 25 15.64 40.97 -6.00
C ASN A 25 16.08 39.74 -6.78
N THR A 26 16.23 38.60 -6.13
CA THR A 26 16.55 37.31 -6.77
C THR A 26 15.79 36.16 -6.15
N PHE A 27 15.43 35.17 -6.99
CA PHE A 27 14.91 33.89 -6.48
C PHE A 27 16.08 32.99 -6.12
N ALA A 28 16.00 32.39 -4.95
CA ALA A 28 16.95 31.37 -4.48
C ALA A 28 16.25 29.99 -4.38
N HIS A 29 16.94 28.95 -4.85
CA HIS A 29 16.53 27.55 -4.80
C HIS A 29 17.73 26.65 -4.44
N PRO A 30 18.36 26.85 -3.27
CA PRO A 30 19.49 26.03 -2.85
C PRO A 30 19.03 24.60 -2.56
N THR A 31 19.92 23.62 -2.78
CA THR A 31 19.72 22.21 -2.43
C THR A 31 20.11 21.88 -1.00
N ASP A 32 20.89 22.77 -0.40
CA ASP A 32 21.42 22.65 0.97
C ASP A 32 21.23 23.96 1.72
N THR A 33 21.17 23.89 3.05
CA THR A 33 21.12 25.09 3.89
C THR A 33 22.28 26.02 3.53
N THR A 34 21.95 27.21 3.05
CA THR A 34 22.91 28.12 2.46
C THR A 34 22.79 29.53 3.06
N MET A 35 23.90 30.10 3.46
CA MET A 35 24.00 31.50 3.84
C MET A 35 24.33 32.32 2.58
N TYR A 36 23.44 33.23 2.20
CA TYR A 36 23.67 34.19 1.13
C TYR A 36 24.07 35.53 1.71
N TYR A 37 25.08 36.16 1.10
CA TYR A 37 25.51 37.52 1.38
C TYR A 37 25.14 38.39 0.20
N VAL A 38 24.75 39.64 0.47
CA VAL A 38 24.58 40.66 -0.55
C VAL A 38 25.52 41.83 -0.27
N GLU A 39 26.33 42.13 -1.25
CA GLU A 39 27.11 43.38 -1.26
C GLU A 39 26.28 44.42 -2.04
N VAL A 40 26.06 45.57 -1.41
CA VAL A 40 25.29 46.69 -1.97
C VAL A 40 26.19 47.91 -2.07
N THR A 41 26.31 48.45 -3.27
CA THR A 41 27.09 49.70 -3.56
C THR A 41 26.14 50.82 -3.91
N ASP A 42 26.31 51.98 -3.26
CA ASP A 42 25.52 53.19 -3.55
C ASP A 42 26.14 54.02 -4.72
N SER A 43 25.50 55.12 -5.10
CA SER A 43 25.94 56.04 -6.13
C SER A 43 27.23 56.78 -5.85
N ASN A 44 27.68 56.79 -4.55
CA ASN A 44 28.91 57.40 -4.12
C ASN A 44 30.07 56.38 -4.05
N GLY A 45 29.80 55.12 -4.39
CA GLY A 45 30.76 54.02 -4.30
C GLY A 45 30.95 53.46 -2.88
N CYS A 46 30.07 53.80 -1.94
CA CYS A 46 30.09 53.19 -0.58
C CYS A 46 29.48 51.82 -0.61
N VAL A 47 30.17 50.87 0.03
CA VAL A 47 29.80 49.45 0.06
C VAL A 47 29.30 49.04 1.43
N ASN A 48 28.22 48.26 1.50
CA ASN A 48 27.76 47.59 2.71
C ASN A 48 27.37 46.14 2.37
N VAL A 49 27.41 45.28 3.39
CA VAL A 49 27.10 43.84 3.22
C VAL A 49 26.06 43.41 4.27
N ASP A 50 25.10 42.61 3.82
CA ASP A 50 24.12 41.95 4.68
C ASP A 50 24.04 40.45 4.32
N SER A 51 23.38 39.66 5.14
CA SER A 51 23.29 38.22 4.91
C SER A 51 21.92 37.65 5.29
N VAL A 52 21.57 36.56 4.63
CA VAL A 52 20.35 35.80 4.92
C VAL A 52 20.62 34.29 4.83
N LEU A 53 20.16 33.55 5.85
CA LEU A 53 20.24 32.10 5.87
C LEU A 53 18.94 31.53 5.27
N ILE A 54 19.10 30.68 4.24
CA ILE A 54 18.02 29.81 3.78
C ILE A 54 18.27 28.41 4.33
N THR A 55 17.39 27.94 5.19
CA THR A 55 17.41 26.58 5.70
C THR A 55 16.68 25.66 4.73
N VAL A 56 17.34 24.61 4.28
CA VAL A 56 16.77 23.54 3.48
C VAL A 56 16.62 22.33 4.40
N ASN A 57 15.37 21.94 4.64
CA ASN A 57 15.07 20.75 5.41
C ASN A 57 15.10 19.53 4.49
N PRO A 58 15.66 18.40 4.92
CA PRO A 58 15.57 17.16 4.17
C PRO A 58 14.12 16.69 4.06
N LEU A 59 13.81 15.90 3.04
CA LEU A 59 12.52 15.20 2.97
C LEU A 59 12.41 14.18 4.11
N PRO A 60 11.21 13.90 4.61
CA PRO A 60 10.99 12.86 5.60
C PRO A 60 11.50 11.51 5.09
N VAL A 61 12.17 10.75 5.95
CA VAL A 61 12.61 9.38 5.65
C VAL A 61 11.40 8.47 5.84
N LEU A 62 10.67 8.29 4.76
CA LEU A 62 9.45 7.48 4.72
C LEU A 62 9.81 6.00 4.58
N THR A 63 9.10 5.15 5.34
CA THR A 63 9.13 3.70 5.18
C THR A 63 7.71 3.16 5.20
N THR A 64 7.34 2.44 4.17
CA THR A 64 6.10 1.67 4.09
C THR A 64 6.37 0.19 4.37
N GLY A 65 5.30 -0.57 4.62
CA GLY A 65 5.35 -2.03 4.62
C GLY A 65 5.66 -2.60 3.22
N ILE A 66 5.79 -3.91 3.14
CA ILE A 66 5.93 -4.64 1.87
C ILE A 66 4.58 -4.75 1.17
N ASP A 67 4.58 -5.00 -0.14
CA ASP A 67 3.39 -5.36 -0.91
C ASP A 67 2.64 -6.53 -0.26
N ARG A 68 1.32 -6.54 -0.40
CA ARG A 68 0.41 -7.50 0.20
C ARG A 68 -0.31 -8.32 -0.86
N GLN A 69 -0.67 -9.54 -0.49
CA GLN A 69 -1.58 -10.38 -1.25
C GLN A 69 -2.72 -10.83 -0.34
N ILE A 70 -3.95 -10.67 -0.80
CA ILE A 70 -5.16 -11.08 -0.08
C ILE A 70 -6.10 -11.81 -1.04
N CYS A 71 -7.04 -12.56 -0.50
CA CYS A 71 -8.18 -13.05 -1.27
C CYS A 71 -9.29 -12.00 -1.29
N ILE A 72 -10.11 -12.00 -2.33
CA ILE A 72 -11.28 -11.10 -2.37
C ILE A 72 -12.15 -11.33 -1.13
N GLY A 73 -12.49 -10.23 -0.44
CA GLY A 73 -13.23 -10.22 0.83
C GLY A 73 -12.36 -10.21 2.09
N ASP A 74 -11.06 -10.44 1.96
CA ASP A 74 -10.13 -10.33 3.09
C ASP A 74 -9.73 -8.88 3.38
N THR A 75 -9.11 -8.69 4.53
CA THR A 75 -8.60 -7.39 4.99
C THR A 75 -7.11 -7.49 5.27
N THR A 76 -6.36 -6.45 4.94
CA THR A 76 -4.93 -6.31 5.27
C THR A 76 -4.65 -4.97 5.93
N GLU A 77 -3.56 -4.89 6.68
CA GLU A 77 -3.09 -3.66 7.29
C GLU A 77 -2.01 -3.01 6.41
N LEU A 78 -2.17 -1.70 6.14
CA LEU A 78 -1.18 -0.83 5.54
C LEU A 78 -0.55 0.02 6.64
N ILE A 79 0.79 0.13 6.62
CA ILE A 79 1.55 0.88 7.63
C ILE A 79 2.55 1.77 6.91
N ALA A 80 2.66 3.03 7.37
CA ALA A 80 3.71 3.97 6.98
C ALA A 80 4.31 4.64 8.22
N THR A 81 5.59 4.99 8.16
CA THR A 81 6.29 5.70 9.23
C THR A 81 7.16 6.80 8.63
N GLY A 82 7.58 7.78 9.45
CA GLY A 82 8.57 8.77 9.05
C GLY A 82 8.07 10.22 8.97
N GLY A 83 6.87 10.52 9.46
CA GLY A 83 6.35 11.89 9.54
C GLY A 83 5.29 12.08 10.61
N ASP A 84 4.61 13.22 10.58
CA ASP A 84 3.61 13.62 11.56
C ASP A 84 2.17 13.54 11.01
N LEU A 85 2.01 13.73 9.69
CA LEU A 85 0.71 13.64 9.01
C LEU A 85 0.80 12.62 7.88
N TYR A 86 -0.28 11.87 7.70
CA TYR A 86 -0.41 10.82 6.70
C TYR A 86 -1.67 11.01 5.88
N SER A 87 -1.61 10.69 4.59
CA SER A 87 -2.77 10.69 3.70
C SER A 87 -2.65 9.57 2.68
N TRP A 88 -3.48 8.53 2.83
CA TRP A 88 -3.54 7.39 1.91
C TRP A 88 -4.54 7.63 0.78
N THR A 89 -4.13 7.28 -0.44
CA THR A 89 -4.98 7.33 -1.64
C THR A 89 -4.80 6.08 -2.50
N PRO A 90 -5.88 5.55 -3.12
CA PRO A 90 -7.28 5.96 -3.00
C PRO A 90 -7.82 5.74 -1.57
N THR A 91 -8.82 6.53 -1.16
CA THR A 91 -9.46 6.41 0.17
C THR A 91 -10.56 5.36 0.23
N ALA A 92 -11.03 4.89 -0.93
CA ALA A 92 -12.01 3.82 -1.01
C ALA A 92 -11.43 2.54 -0.38
N GLU A 93 -12.29 1.82 0.37
CA GLU A 93 -11.93 0.54 0.99
C GLU A 93 -10.79 0.65 2.03
N LEU A 94 -10.65 1.84 2.65
CA LEU A 94 -9.78 2.11 3.79
C LEU A 94 -10.57 2.52 5.02
N ALA A 95 -10.14 2.05 6.19
CA ALA A 95 -10.79 2.39 7.47
C ALA A 95 -10.45 3.81 7.93
N THR A 96 -9.17 4.18 7.89
CA THR A 96 -8.62 5.43 8.45
C THR A 96 -7.52 5.99 7.54
N PRO A 97 -7.88 6.60 6.38
CA PRO A 97 -6.88 7.01 5.38
C PRO A 97 -5.96 8.15 5.81
N ALA A 98 -6.21 8.78 6.96
CA ALA A 98 -5.40 9.87 7.49
C ALA A 98 -4.46 9.44 8.63
N ASN A 99 -4.36 8.15 8.93
CA ASN A 99 -3.50 7.62 10.00
C ASN A 99 -2.22 6.99 9.41
N ASP A 100 -1.21 6.82 10.26
CA ASP A 100 0.01 6.09 9.97
C ASP A 100 -0.23 4.62 9.63
N SER A 101 -1.29 4.05 10.19
CA SER A 101 -1.78 2.71 9.87
C SER A 101 -3.28 2.71 9.55
N THR A 102 -3.67 1.87 8.60
CA THR A 102 -5.08 1.70 8.19
C THR A 102 -5.34 0.27 7.73
N LEU A 103 -6.57 -0.20 7.94
CA LEU A 103 -7.05 -1.45 7.33
C LEU A 103 -7.55 -1.16 5.92
N ALA A 104 -7.22 -2.06 4.98
CA ALA A 104 -7.65 -2.04 3.59
C ALA A 104 -8.34 -3.37 3.22
N TRP A 105 -9.43 -3.30 2.43
CA TRP A 105 -10.19 -4.46 1.93
C TRP A 105 -10.59 -4.28 0.45
N PRO A 106 -9.61 -4.01 -0.43
CA PRO A 106 -9.91 -3.76 -1.84
C PRO A 106 -10.56 -4.97 -2.52
N THR A 107 -11.50 -4.70 -3.43
CA THR A 107 -12.13 -5.72 -4.27
C THR A 107 -11.33 -6.03 -5.54
N ASP A 108 -10.42 -5.13 -5.92
CA ASP A 108 -9.51 -5.25 -7.06
C ASP A 108 -8.08 -4.94 -6.63
N THR A 109 -7.10 -5.48 -7.36
CA THR A 109 -5.69 -5.17 -7.11
C THR A 109 -5.47 -3.65 -7.16
N THR A 110 -5.05 -3.08 -6.03
CA THR A 110 -4.98 -1.64 -5.80
C THR A 110 -3.61 -1.22 -5.30
N ASN A 111 -3.05 -0.17 -5.91
CA ASN A 111 -1.84 0.48 -5.41
C ASN A 111 -2.24 1.65 -4.52
N TYR A 112 -1.97 1.54 -3.23
CA TYR A 112 -2.19 2.60 -2.26
C TYR A 112 -0.93 3.45 -2.12
N ILE A 113 -1.06 4.75 -2.37
CA ILE A 113 0.00 5.75 -2.21
C ILE A 113 -0.22 6.45 -0.89
N VAL A 114 0.83 6.60 -0.10
CA VAL A 114 0.82 7.42 1.11
C VAL A 114 1.63 8.68 0.89
N GLU A 115 1.02 9.81 1.17
CA GLU A 115 1.68 11.10 1.35
C GLU A 115 2.01 11.28 2.83
N VAL A 116 3.25 11.61 3.13
CA VAL A 116 3.71 11.83 4.51
C VAL A 116 4.33 13.21 4.61
N THR A 117 3.88 13.98 5.59
CA THR A 117 4.36 15.34 5.89
C THR A 117 5.05 15.34 7.25
N ASP A 118 6.24 15.93 7.32
CA ASP A 118 6.99 16.10 8.58
C ASP A 118 6.65 17.43 9.30
N SER A 119 7.27 17.65 10.46
CA SER A 119 7.10 18.88 11.26
C SER A 119 7.61 20.15 10.57
N ASN A 120 8.45 20.02 9.54
CA ASN A 120 8.93 21.14 8.73
C ASN A 120 8.04 21.41 7.51
N THR A 121 6.92 20.69 7.38
CA THR A 121 6.02 20.71 6.21
C THR A 121 6.64 20.15 4.93
N CYS A 122 7.74 19.40 5.03
CA CYS A 122 8.30 18.68 3.90
C CYS A 122 7.46 17.42 3.63
N VAL A 123 7.23 17.12 2.35
CA VAL A 123 6.34 16.04 1.91
C VAL A 123 7.12 14.99 1.14
N ASN A 124 6.87 13.72 1.42
CA ASN A 124 7.39 12.60 0.66
C ASN A 124 6.29 11.56 0.41
N PHE A 125 6.49 10.67 -0.57
CA PHE A 125 5.48 9.70 -1.03
C PHE A 125 6.11 8.32 -1.14
N ASP A 126 5.31 7.29 -0.84
CA ASP A 126 5.63 5.89 -1.10
C ASP A 126 4.34 5.12 -1.39
N SER A 127 4.42 3.84 -1.73
CA SER A 127 3.24 3.05 -2.07
C SER A 127 3.33 1.60 -1.64
N ILE A 128 2.16 0.98 -1.41
CA ILE A 128 1.98 -0.44 -1.16
C ILE A 128 1.00 -0.99 -2.21
N LEU A 129 1.42 -2.00 -2.95
CA LEU A 129 0.53 -2.75 -3.83
C LEU A 129 -0.20 -3.83 -3.01
N VAL A 130 -1.53 -3.79 -3.04
CA VAL A 130 -2.38 -4.88 -2.52
C VAL A 130 -2.91 -5.67 -3.71
N THR A 131 -2.38 -6.87 -3.92
CA THR A 131 -2.86 -7.79 -4.94
C THR A 131 -4.06 -8.56 -4.41
N VAL A 132 -5.19 -8.49 -5.11
CA VAL A 132 -6.41 -9.22 -4.77
C VAL A 132 -6.53 -10.44 -5.66
N ASN A 133 -6.51 -11.62 -5.04
CA ASN A 133 -6.70 -12.89 -5.71
C ASN A 133 -8.19 -13.28 -5.69
N PRO A 134 -8.77 -13.74 -6.79
CA PRO A 134 -10.12 -14.26 -6.80
C PRO A 134 -10.21 -15.54 -5.96
N LEU A 135 -11.42 -15.86 -5.45
CA LEU A 135 -11.67 -17.15 -4.84
C LEU A 135 -11.64 -18.26 -5.89
N PRO A 136 -11.19 -19.48 -5.56
CA PRO A 136 -11.23 -20.60 -6.48
C PRO A 136 -12.68 -20.93 -6.88
N ILE A 137 -12.87 -21.22 -8.16
CA ILE A 137 -14.13 -21.75 -8.68
C ILE A 137 -14.10 -23.25 -8.44
N ILE A 138 -14.99 -23.74 -7.59
CA ILE A 138 -15.02 -25.14 -7.15
C ILE A 138 -16.34 -25.83 -7.57
N ASP A 139 -16.31 -27.16 -7.64
CA ASP A 139 -17.46 -28.01 -7.93
C ASP A 139 -17.31 -29.31 -7.14
N ALA A 140 -18.24 -29.57 -6.23
CA ALA A 140 -18.32 -30.80 -5.42
C ALA A 140 -19.12 -31.93 -6.15
N GLY A 141 -19.57 -31.66 -7.37
CA GLY A 141 -20.40 -32.58 -8.16
C GLY A 141 -21.86 -32.62 -7.75
N PRO A 142 -22.69 -33.37 -8.48
CA PRO A 142 -24.12 -33.48 -8.22
C PRO A 142 -24.42 -34.38 -7.02
N SER A 143 -25.53 -34.11 -6.32
CA SER A 143 -26.06 -35.01 -5.28
C SER A 143 -26.31 -36.42 -5.81
N VAL A 144 -25.99 -37.42 -5.00
CA VAL A 144 -26.04 -38.84 -5.37
C VAL A 144 -26.98 -39.62 -4.41
N GLN A 145 -27.67 -40.62 -4.94
CA GLN A 145 -28.47 -41.55 -4.13
C GLN A 145 -27.84 -42.95 -4.12
N ILE A 146 -27.72 -43.54 -2.95
CA ILE A 146 -27.20 -44.90 -2.74
C ILE A 146 -28.15 -45.70 -1.84
N CYS A 147 -28.05 -47.02 -1.86
CA CYS A 147 -28.69 -47.85 -0.85
C CYS A 147 -27.79 -48.01 0.37
N ILE A 148 -28.39 -48.30 1.54
CA ILE A 148 -27.60 -48.57 2.77
C ILE A 148 -26.61 -49.72 2.51
N GLY A 149 -25.33 -49.46 2.77
CA GLY A 149 -24.24 -50.41 2.54
C GLY A 149 -23.53 -50.25 1.19
N ASP A 150 -24.06 -49.42 0.29
CA ASP A 150 -23.37 -49.06 -0.94
C ASP A 150 -22.33 -47.93 -0.70
N THR A 151 -21.48 -47.74 -1.67
CA THR A 151 -20.43 -46.72 -1.67
C THR A 151 -20.50 -45.88 -2.94
N THR A 152 -20.31 -44.59 -2.82
CA THR A 152 -20.19 -43.65 -3.96
C THR A 152 -18.88 -42.90 -3.92
N GLU A 153 -18.39 -42.50 -5.07
CA GLU A 153 -17.25 -41.61 -5.17
C GLU A 153 -17.72 -40.15 -5.17
N LEU A 154 -17.14 -39.33 -4.33
CA LEU A 154 -17.25 -37.88 -4.36
C LEU A 154 -15.97 -37.32 -4.98
N VAL A 155 -16.10 -36.37 -5.90
CA VAL A 155 -14.98 -35.73 -6.60
C VAL A 155 -15.18 -34.23 -6.54
N ALA A 156 -14.17 -33.51 -6.04
CA ALA A 156 -14.13 -32.05 -6.06
C ALA A 156 -13.06 -31.55 -7.03
N LEU A 157 -13.36 -30.44 -7.69
CA LEU A 157 -12.46 -29.81 -8.64
C LEU A 157 -12.22 -28.35 -8.24
N GLY A 158 -11.12 -27.76 -8.73
CA GLY A 158 -10.90 -26.30 -8.72
C GLY A 158 -9.84 -25.76 -7.78
N GLY A 159 -9.00 -26.60 -7.15
CA GLY A 159 -7.94 -26.10 -6.27
C GLY A 159 -6.72 -27.00 -6.14
N LEU A 160 -5.87 -26.69 -5.13
CA LEU A 160 -4.63 -27.38 -4.83
C LEU A 160 -4.77 -28.38 -3.69
N SER A 161 -5.57 -28.05 -2.66
CA SER A 161 -5.81 -28.92 -1.50
C SER A 161 -7.29 -28.93 -1.15
N TYR A 162 -7.74 -30.05 -0.57
CA TYR A 162 -9.13 -30.37 -0.31
C TYR A 162 -9.29 -30.86 1.13
N VAL A 163 -10.39 -30.47 1.76
CA VAL A 163 -10.80 -30.96 3.09
C VAL A 163 -12.30 -31.19 3.10
N TRP A 164 -12.70 -32.47 3.15
CA TRP A 164 -14.10 -32.88 3.24
C TRP A 164 -14.57 -32.96 4.70
N SER A 165 -15.81 -32.56 4.95
CA SER A 165 -16.46 -32.67 6.25
C SER A 165 -17.97 -32.92 6.07
N PRO A 166 -18.64 -33.70 6.96
CA PRO A 166 -18.04 -34.49 8.05
C PRO A 166 -17.10 -35.58 7.52
N THR A 167 -16.17 -36.06 8.34
CA THR A 167 -15.20 -37.09 7.95
C THR A 167 -15.75 -38.53 8.12
N ASP A 168 -16.86 -38.66 8.81
CA ASP A 168 -17.50 -39.94 9.03
C ASP A 168 -17.96 -40.57 7.73
N SER A 169 -17.71 -41.86 7.57
CA SER A 169 -18.03 -42.62 6.38
C SER A 169 -17.34 -42.08 5.09
N LEU A 170 -16.16 -41.53 5.23
CA LEU A 170 -15.27 -41.17 4.11
C LEU A 170 -13.97 -41.97 4.16
N SER A 171 -13.44 -42.36 2.98
CA SER A 171 -12.18 -43.08 2.87
C SER A 171 -10.97 -42.16 3.06
N ASN A 172 -11.01 -40.95 2.51
CA ASN A 172 -9.86 -40.02 2.43
C ASN A 172 -10.33 -38.57 2.38
N PRO A 173 -10.59 -37.93 3.52
CA PRO A 173 -11.22 -36.62 3.58
C PRO A 173 -10.33 -35.45 3.12
N THR A 174 -9.04 -35.72 2.77
CA THR A 174 -8.10 -34.68 2.36
C THR A 174 -7.67 -34.76 0.89
N ASN A 175 -8.31 -35.66 0.11
CA ASN A 175 -8.05 -35.78 -1.32
C ASN A 175 -9.12 -35.05 -2.16
N ASP A 176 -8.80 -34.78 -3.40
CA ASP A 176 -9.74 -34.28 -4.44
C ASP A 176 -10.89 -35.28 -4.67
N SER A 177 -10.61 -36.57 -4.54
CA SER A 177 -11.62 -37.62 -4.59
C SER A 177 -11.62 -38.48 -3.32
N THR A 178 -12.80 -38.88 -2.88
CA THR A 178 -13.01 -39.73 -1.71
C THR A 178 -14.23 -40.64 -1.91
N TYR A 179 -14.22 -41.84 -1.33
CA TYR A 179 -15.39 -42.71 -1.26
C TYR A 179 -16.22 -42.41 -0.02
N ALA A 180 -17.53 -42.34 -0.19
CA ALA A 180 -18.51 -42.10 0.86
C ALA A 180 -19.50 -43.28 0.99
N TRP A 181 -19.84 -43.68 2.26
CA TRP A 181 -20.80 -44.73 2.56
C TRP A 181 -21.67 -44.40 3.77
N PRO A 182 -22.38 -43.25 3.75
CA PRO A 182 -23.21 -42.85 4.86
C PRO A 182 -24.40 -43.80 5.08
N THR A 183 -24.85 -43.93 6.32
CA THR A 183 -26.03 -44.73 6.66
C THR A 183 -27.32 -43.92 6.67
N ASP A 184 -27.21 -42.60 6.66
CA ASP A 184 -28.31 -41.65 6.58
C ASP A 184 -28.00 -40.58 5.54
N THR A 185 -29.01 -39.84 5.08
CA THR A 185 -28.80 -38.71 4.17
C THR A 185 -27.83 -37.73 4.80
N THR A 186 -26.68 -37.54 4.17
CA THR A 186 -25.58 -36.74 4.68
C THR A 186 -25.17 -35.71 3.63
N GLU A 187 -25.00 -34.45 4.06
CA GLU A 187 -24.38 -33.38 3.27
C GLU A 187 -22.90 -33.32 3.62
N TYR A 188 -22.06 -33.47 2.59
CA TYR A 188 -20.63 -33.35 2.67
C TYR A 188 -20.21 -32.01 2.10
N PHE A 189 -19.46 -31.22 2.86
CA PHE A 189 -18.84 -29.98 2.44
C PHE A 189 -17.39 -30.25 2.06
N VAL A 190 -16.95 -29.64 0.98
CA VAL A 190 -15.53 -29.64 0.61
C VAL A 190 -15.01 -28.22 0.67
N GLN A 191 -13.99 -28.01 1.50
CA GLN A 191 -13.18 -26.80 1.49
C GLN A 191 -12.01 -27.00 0.54
N VAL A 192 -11.88 -26.11 -0.42
CA VAL A 192 -10.81 -26.15 -1.43
C VAL A 192 -9.96 -24.90 -1.33
N THR A 193 -8.64 -25.10 -1.29
CA THR A 193 -7.66 -24.01 -1.25
C THR A 193 -6.89 -23.98 -2.56
N ASP A 194 -6.74 -22.80 -3.15
CA ASP A 194 -5.95 -22.60 -4.38
C ASP A 194 -4.46 -22.37 -4.11
N THR A 195 -3.69 -22.06 -5.16
CA THR A 195 -2.25 -21.78 -5.10
C THR A 195 -1.90 -20.47 -4.41
N ASN A 196 -2.86 -19.55 -4.27
CA ASN A 196 -2.72 -18.26 -3.60
C ASN A 196 -3.12 -18.33 -2.12
N GLY A 197 -3.61 -19.49 -1.66
CA GLY A 197 -4.14 -19.70 -0.33
C GLY A 197 -5.61 -19.26 -0.17
N CYS A 198 -6.29 -18.91 -1.26
CA CYS A 198 -7.70 -18.54 -1.23
C CYS A 198 -8.58 -19.77 -1.10
N ILE A 199 -9.65 -19.64 -0.31
CA ILE A 199 -10.51 -20.75 0.10
C ILE A 199 -11.93 -20.53 -0.40
N SER A 200 -12.50 -21.60 -0.98
CA SER A 200 -13.94 -21.72 -1.26
C SER A 200 -14.50 -22.99 -0.64
N VAL A 201 -15.81 -23.01 -0.44
CA VAL A 201 -16.55 -24.19 0.10
C VAL A 201 -17.73 -24.48 -0.82
N ASP A 202 -17.91 -25.75 -1.15
CA ASP A 202 -19.08 -26.28 -1.86
C ASP A 202 -19.59 -27.54 -1.15
N SER A 203 -20.76 -28.04 -1.52
CA SER A 203 -21.34 -29.20 -0.87
C SER A 203 -22.03 -30.17 -1.84
N VAL A 204 -22.07 -31.42 -1.45
CA VAL A 204 -22.77 -32.49 -2.15
C VAL A 204 -23.56 -33.36 -1.16
N THR A 205 -24.80 -33.70 -1.49
CA THR A 205 -25.65 -34.57 -0.65
C THR A 205 -25.62 -36.01 -1.16
N VAL A 206 -25.38 -36.94 -0.24
CA VAL A 206 -25.52 -38.39 -0.47
C VAL A 206 -26.69 -38.92 0.31
#